data_34ece127cdc27747d29b5874d1bba08a
#
_entry.id   34ece127cdc27747d29b5874d1bba08a
#
_cell.length_a   1.000
_cell.length_b   1.000
_cell.length_c   1.000
_cell.angle_alpha   90.00
_cell.angle_beta   90.00
_cell.angle_gamma   90.00
#
_symmetry.space_group_name_H-M   'P 1'
#
loop_
_entity.id
_entity.type
_entity.pdbx_description
1 polymer ?
#
loop_
_entity_poly.entity_id
_entity_poly.type
_entity_poly.pdbx_seq_one_letter_code
_entity_poly.pdbx_strand_id
1 'polypeptide(L)'
;MNKPFYKGRLSINKEKSSPYWMVTFQGPDGKMKRRSTKVPVNGGEFEGDRITAKLAERIAYQRGVQIACAEAENHQSYNNTSVRAWCDGFVGRKAALVSEQTAYNARTACKHFYEYLGARANAPLRLITKADIKGFVAARRELVRQKTVYKDMSVLSQAFADAVDSEVIDRNPCAGVSIPPDRAGEKLHKEAFTMDEIRYMIEHFPPLWSSAVRCSFETFGQRLGDILRLNWSQFDWERRVVRFETGKTGRWMDQPMREGFYQWALASWKEAGEPADALLHAPLLALGDGASYQFGLLLRTHGIGVVHGAAGGRRRRMNSKSFHSIRATAATLLQASGVSQGLAMELVGHDSSAVHSVYIRPSAEQLRSAAESLPELLP
;
A
#
# COMPACT_ATOMS: atom_id res chain seq x y z
N MET A 1 34.10 -29.68 -26.96
CA MET A 1 33.52 -28.77 -25.91
C MET A 1 34.58 -27.71 -25.65
N ASN A 2 34.29 -26.44 -25.99
CA ASN A 2 35.18 -25.32 -25.68
C ASN A 2 35.27 -25.20 -24.15
N LYS A 3 36.52 -25.26 -23.61
CA LYS A 3 36.75 -24.99 -22.19
C LYS A 3 36.32 -23.54 -21.91
N PRO A 4 35.55 -23.28 -20.84
CA PRO A 4 35.15 -21.92 -20.48
C PRO A 4 36.44 -21.08 -20.26
N PHE A 5 36.51 -19.94 -20.94
CA PHE A 5 37.64 -19.01 -20.80
C PHE A 5 37.08 -17.67 -20.26
N TYR A 6 37.60 -17.30 -19.09
CA TYR A 6 37.25 -16.02 -18.47
C TYR A 6 38.26 -14.94 -18.89
N LYS A 7 37.80 -13.83 -19.48
CA LYS A 7 38.64 -12.75 -20.00
C LYS A 7 39.11 -11.73 -18.95
N GLY A 8 38.53 -11.75 -17.74
CA GLY A 8 38.89 -10.83 -16.66
C GLY A 8 40.10 -11.31 -15.82
N ARG A 9 40.51 -10.47 -14.87
CA ARG A 9 41.53 -10.88 -13.87
C ARG A 9 40.93 -11.94 -12.94
N LEU A 10 41.63 -13.04 -12.75
CA LEU A 10 41.25 -14.15 -11.87
C LEU A 10 42.48 -14.69 -11.15
N SER A 11 42.35 -14.91 -9.87
CA SER A 11 43.35 -15.60 -9.04
C SER A 11 42.67 -16.51 -8.02
N ILE A 12 43.37 -17.58 -7.61
CA ILE A 12 42.95 -18.41 -6.49
C ILE A 12 43.91 -18.20 -5.31
N ASN A 13 43.38 -18.17 -4.12
CA ASN A 13 44.10 -17.85 -2.91
C ASN A 13 43.76 -18.82 -1.78
N LYS A 14 44.79 -19.16 -0.96
CA LYS A 14 44.59 -19.84 0.34
C LYS A 14 44.34 -18.78 1.41
N GLU A 15 43.38 -19.02 2.28
CA GLU A 15 43.10 -18.18 3.43
C GLU A 15 43.23 -18.95 4.73
N LYS A 16 43.81 -18.28 5.73
CA LYS A 16 43.97 -18.88 7.08
C LYS A 16 42.59 -19.20 7.73
N SER A 17 41.56 -18.46 7.35
CA SER A 17 40.20 -18.59 7.89
C SER A 17 39.28 -19.55 7.10
N SER A 18 39.73 -20.10 5.98
CA SER A 18 38.90 -20.97 5.12
C SER A 18 39.61 -22.32 4.84
N PRO A 19 38.93 -23.44 5.04
CA PRO A 19 39.45 -24.76 4.64
C PRO A 19 39.42 -24.95 3.10
N TYR A 20 38.83 -24.02 2.37
CA TYR A 20 38.64 -24.10 0.92
C TYR A 20 39.43 -23.04 0.17
N TRP A 21 39.85 -23.37 -1.06
CA TRP A 21 40.37 -22.40 -1.98
C TRP A 21 39.34 -21.30 -2.27
N MET A 22 39.80 -20.04 -2.24
CA MET A 22 39.02 -18.88 -2.61
C MET A 22 39.43 -18.40 -3.99
N VAL A 23 38.42 -18.08 -4.84
CA VAL A 23 38.66 -17.39 -6.11
C VAL A 23 38.39 -15.90 -5.94
N THR A 24 39.31 -15.09 -6.44
CA THR A 24 39.10 -13.64 -6.58
C THR A 24 39.14 -13.31 -8.06
N PHE A 25 38.11 -12.67 -8.57
CA PHE A 25 37.99 -12.33 -9.99
C PHE A 25 37.36 -10.96 -10.18
N GLN A 26 37.63 -10.35 -11.31
CA GLN A 26 37.04 -9.07 -11.67
C GLN A 26 35.62 -9.32 -12.24
N GLY A 27 34.57 -8.90 -11.52
CA GLY A 27 33.19 -9.00 -12.00
C GLY A 27 32.95 -8.18 -13.26
N PRO A 28 31.79 -8.38 -13.93
CA PRO A 28 31.40 -7.61 -15.10
C PRO A 28 31.25 -6.11 -14.85
N ASP A 29 30.98 -5.75 -13.59
CA ASP A 29 30.92 -4.37 -13.07
C ASP A 29 32.29 -3.72 -12.83
N GLY A 30 33.38 -4.43 -13.18
CA GLY A 30 34.74 -3.99 -12.97
C GLY A 30 35.26 -4.18 -11.53
N LYS A 31 34.40 -4.51 -10.57
CA LYS A 31 34.78 -4.71 -9.16
C LYS A 31 35.38 -6.10 -8.94
N MET A 32 36.29 -6.18 -7.97
CA MET A 32 36.84 -7.48 -7.56
C MET A 32 35.84 -8.21 -6.67
N LYS A 33 35.44 -9.39 -7.10
CA LYS A 33 34.54 -10.29 -6.37
C LYS A 33 35.29 -11.49 -5.83
N ARG A 34 34.81 -12.04 -4.72
CA ARG A 34 35.44 -13.16 -4.03
C ARG A 34 34.41 -14.23 -3.70
N ARG A 35 34.75 -15.48 -4.00
CA ARG A 35 33.88 -16.63 -3.77
C ARG A 35 34.69 -17.85 -3.32
N SER A 36 34.04 -18.73 -2.55
CA SER A 36 34.62 -20.04 -2.22
C SER A 36 34.45 -21.01 -3.38
N THR A 37 35.51 -21.70 -3.76
CA THR A 37 35.43 -22.77 -4.75
C THR A 37 34.86 -24.07 -4.19
N LYS A 38 34.74 -24.19 -2.86
CA LYS A 38 34.41 -25.41 -2.13
C LYS A 38 35.43 -26.56 -2.31
N VAL A 39 36.56 -26.30 -2.90
CA VAL A 39 37.64 -27.28 -3.07
C VAL A 39 38.58 -27.19 -1.85
N PRO A 40 38.85 -28.29 -1.12
CA PRO A 40 39.69 -28.28 0.08
C PRO A 40 41.11 -27.93 -0.25
N VAL A 41 41.75 -27.05 0.55
CA VAL A 41 43.13 -26.55 0.32
C VAL A 41 44.18 -27.66 0.37
N ASN A 42 44.03 -28.58 1.30
CA ASN A 42 45.02 -29.64 1.56
C ASN A 42 44.68 -30.96 0.82
N GLY A 43 43.71 -30.92 -0.11
CA GLY A 43 43.17 -32.14 -0.68
C GLY A 43 42.24 -32.85 0.31
N GLY A 44 41.82 -34.05 -0.02
CA GLY A 44 40.81 -34.81 0.74
C GLY A 44 39.67 -35.30 -0.14
N GLU A 45 38.52 -35.50 0.44
CA GLU A 45 37.32 -35.92 -0.29
C GLU A 45 36.66 -34.69 -0.98
N PHE A 46 36.45 -34.82 -2.29
CA PHE A 46 35.79 -33.79 -3.09
C PHE A 46 34.97 -34.43 -4.22
N GLU A 47 33.66 -34.18 -4.24
CA GLU A 47 32.70 -34.73 -5.22
C GLU A 47 32.75 -36.26 -5.35
N GLY A 48 33.04 -36.97 -4.22
CA GLY A 48 33.11 -38.44 -4.17
C GLY A 48 34.51 -39.04 -4.45
N ASP A 49 35.50 -38.19 -4.86
CA ASP A 49 36.86 -38.62 -5.14
C ASP A 49 37.84 -38.10 -4.11
N ARG A 50 38.88 -38.91 -3.81
CA ARG A 50 39.98 -38.47 -2.97
C ARG A 50 41.07 -37.79 -3.79
N ILE A 51 41.25 -36.48 -3.59
CA ILE A 51 42.16 -35.64 -4.35
C ILE A 51 43.41 -35.24 -3.54
N THR A 52 44.54 -35.13 -4.22
CA THR A 52 45.78 -34.60 -3.62
C THR A 52 45.76 -33.07 -3.56
N ALA A 53 46.59 -32.46 -2.69
CA ALA A 53 46.67 -31.01 -2.58
C ALA A 53 47.05 -30.32 -3.91
N LYS A 54 47.93 -30.95 -4.71
CA LYS A 54 48.34 -30.45 -6.04
C LYS A 54 47.16 -30.51 -7.06
N LEU A 55 46.37 -31.58 -6.98
CA LEU A 55 45.18 -31.74 -7.83
C LEU A 55 44.06 -30.76 -7.39
N ALA A 56 43.90 -30.54 -6.08
CA ALA A 56 42.96 -29.58 -5.51
C ALA A 56 43.21 -28.16 -6.02
N GLU A 57 44.46 -27.72 -6.12
CA GLU A 57 44.77 -26.38 -6.67
C GLU A 57 44.31 -26.23 -8.12
N ARG A 58 44.54 -27.24 -8.95
CA ARG A 58 44.11 -27.25 -10.36
C ARG A 58 42.61 -27.27 -10.50
N ILE A 59 41.95 -28.08 -9.70
CA ILE A 59 40.44 -28.14 -9.66
C ILE A 59 39.89 -26.81 -9.18
N ALA A 60 40.47 -26.19 -8.15
CA ALA A 60 40.03 -24.90 -7.62
C ALA A 60 40.15 -23.79 -8.68
N TYR A 61 41.22 -23.77 -9.48
CA TYR A 61 41.34 -22.83 -10.58
C TYR A 61 40.22 -23.03 -11.63
N GLN A 62 39.96 -24.27 -12.05
CA GLN A 62 38.92 -24.59 -13.01
C GLN A 62 37.53 -24.21 -12.50
N ARG A 63 37.27 -24.52 -11.21
CA ARG A 63 36.01 -24.13 -10.54
C ARG A 63 35.88 -22.61 -10.41
N GLY A 64 36.97 -21.92 -10.12
CA GLY A 64 37.03 -20.46 -10.10
C GLY A 64 36.68 -19.84 -11.44
N VAL A 65 37.19 -20.39 -12.55
CA VAL A 65 36.81 -19.97 -13.91
C VAL A 65 35.32 -20.20 -14.17
N GLN A 66 34.78 -21.35 -13.78
CA GLN A 66 33.34 -21.63 -13.93
C GLN A 66 32.48 -20.63 -13.15
N ILE A 67 32.86 -20.32 -11.90
CA ILE A 67 32.15 -19.34 -11.06
C ILE A 67 32.18 -17.96 -11.72
N ALA A 68 33.36 -17.52 -12.21
CA ALA A 68 33.49 -16.23 -12.87
C ALA A 68 32.73 -16.14 -14.19
N CYS A 69 32.69 -17.22 -14.99
CA CYS A 69 31.90 -17.29 -16.21
C CYS A 69 30.42 -17.27 -15.93
N ALA A 70 29.92 -18.04 -14.95
CA ALA A 70 28.51 -18.06 -14.55
C ALA A 70 28.06 -16.69 -14.05
N GLU A 71 28.91 -15.99 -13.28
CA GLU A 71 28.60 -14.64 -12.83
C GLU A 71 28.58 -13.63 -14.00
N ALA A 72 29.45 -13.78 -14.99
CA ALA A 72 29.45 -12.97 -16.20
C ALA A 72 28.21 -13.22 -17.08
N GLU A 73 27.80 -14.47 -17.23
CA GLU A 73 26.60 -14.87 -17.98
C GLU A 73 25.33 -14.37 -17.27
N ASN A 74 25.23 -14.53 -15.95
CA ASN A 74 24.14 -13.99 -15.15
C ASN A 74 24.04 -12.47 -15.28
N HIS A 75 25.17 -11.76 -15.17
CA HIS A 75 25.19 -10.31 -15.34
C HIS A 75 24.76 -9.88 -16.74
N GLN A 76 25.14 -10.63 -17.78
CA GLN A 76 24.75 -10.36 -19.15
C GLN A 76 23.25 -10.63 -19.37
N SER A 77 22.70 -11.66 -18.74
CA SER A 77 21.26 -11.94 -18.70
C SER A 77 20.49 -10.84 -17.99
N TYR A 78 20.94 -10.38 -16.83
CA TYR A 78 20.31 -9.28 -16.10
C TYR A 78 20.43 -7.95 -16.86
N ASN A 79 21.56 -7.66 -17.50
CA ASN A 79 21.74 -6.45 -18.29
C ASN A 79 20.76 -6.32 -19.50
N ASN A 80 20.20 -7.43 -19.95
CA ASN A 80 19.22 -7.46 -21.02
C ASN A 80 17.75 -7.62 -20.55
N THR A 81 17.53 -7.74 -19.23
CA THR A 81 16.16 -7.84 -18.69
C THR A 81 15.37 -6.60 -19.08
N SER A 82 14.24 -6.82 -19.71
CA SER A 82 13.37 -5.71 -20.13
C SER A 82 12.67 -5.05 -18.93
N VAL A 83 12.25 -3.80 -19.11
CA VAL A 83 11.47 -3.06 -18.10
C VAL A 83 10.25 -3.87 -17.66
N ARG A 84 9.52 -4.42 -18.62
CA ARG A 84 8.32 -5.24 -18.35
C ARG A 84 8.66 -6.46 -17.53
N ALA A 85 9.64 -7.26 -18.00
CA ALA A 85 10.01 -8.50 -17.29
C ALA A 85 10.49 -8.24 -15.87
N TRP A 86 11.25 -7.16 -15.63
CA TRP A 86 11.69 -6.79 -14.29
C TRP A 86 10.54 -6.39 -13.38
N CYS A 87 9.70 -5.47 -13.83
CA CYS A 87 8.58 -4.97 -13.04
C CYS A 87 7.54 -6.06 -12.76
N ASP A 88 7.25 -6.95 -13.72
CA ASP A 88 6.34 -8.08 -13.52
C ASP A 88 6.93 -9.08 -12.50
N GLY A 89 8.22 -9.35 -12.57
CA GLY A 89 8.94 -10.14 -11.57
C GLY A 89 8.91 -9.50 -10.17
N PHE A 90 9.14 -8.19 -10.07
CA PHE A 90 9.01 -7.43 -8.83
C PHE A 90 7.60 -7.52 -8.24
N VAL A 91 6.57 -7.33 -9.07
CA VAL A 91 5.16 -7.46 -8.64
C VAL A 91 4.86 -8.88 -8.15
N GLY A 92 5.40 -9.91 -8.83
CA GLY A 92 5.24 -11.31 -8.41
C GLY A 92 5.85 -11.58 -7.03
N ARG A 93 7.10 -11.15 -6.80
CA ARG A 93 7.77 -11.27 -5.49
C ARG A 93 7.02 -10.50 -4.41
N LYS A 94 6.57 -9.29 -4.70
CA LYS A 94 5.83 -8.45 -3.77
C LYS A 94 4.47 -9.05 -3.40
N ALA A 95 3.77 -9.68 -4.34
CA ALA A 95 2.46 -10.28 -4.11
C ALA A 95 2.47 -11.39 -3.05
N ALA A 96 3.60 -12.07 -2.88
CA ALA A 96 3.78 -13.08 -1.82
C ALA A 96 3.88 -12.48 -0.41
N LEU A 97 4.15 -11.17 -0.29
CA LEU A 97 4.48 -10.50 0.98
C LEU A 97 3.43 -9.47 1.43
N VAL A 98 2.49 -9.11 0.55
CA VAL A 98 1.53 -8.03 0.81
C VAL A 98 0.10 -8.46 0.50
N SER A 99 -0.89 -7.66 0.94
CA SER A 99 -2.29 -7.90 0.60
C SER A 99 -2.53 -7.86 -0.92
N GLU A 100 -3.52 -8.61 -1.39
CA GLU A 100 -3.92 -8.67 -2.80
C GLU A 100 -4.18 -7.26 -3.39
N GLN A 101 -4.84 -6.39 -2.63
CA GLN A 101 -5.09 -5.00 -3.03
C GLN A 101 -3.78 -4.21 -3.23
N THR A 102 -2.78 -4.44 -2.39
CA THR A 102 -1.46 -3.80 -2.54
C THR A 102 -0.73 -4.32 -3.77
N ALA A 103 -0.80 -5.63 -4.02
CA ALA A 103 -0.25 -6.26 -5.23
C ALA A 103 -0.96 -5.76 -6.50
N TYR A 104 -2.30 -5.65 -6.47
CA TYR A 104 -3.09 -5.07 -7.56
C TYR A 104 -2.68 -3.63 -7.87
N ASN A 105 -2.51 -2.80 -6.85
CA ASN A 105 -2.06 -1.41 -7.01
C ASN A 105 -0.65 -1.35 -7.63
N ALA A 106 0.24 -2.26 -7.22
CA ALA A 106 1.59 -2.34 -7.79
C ALA A 106 1.54 -2.73 -9.27
N ARG A 107 0.76 -3.74 -9.63
CA ARG A 107 0.53 -4.15 -11.02
C ARG A 107 -0.03 -3.02 -11.87
N THR A 108 -0.99 -2.28 -11.32
CA THR A 108 -1.62 -1.15 -12.01
C THR A 108 -0.63 -0.02 -12.26
N ALA A 109 0.24 0.32 -11.30
CA ALA A 109 1.28 1.34 -11.47
C ALA A 109 2.29 0.94 -12.56
N CYS A 110 2.73 -0.32 -12.57
CA CYS A 110 3.60 -0.86 -13.62
C CYS A 110 2.92 -0.80 -14.99
N LYS A 111 1.63 -1.18 -15.07
CA LYS A 111 0.84 -1.08 -16.31
C LYS A 111 0.82 0.34 -16.86
N HIS A 112 0.57 1.36 -16.03
CA HIS A 112 0.60 2.76 -16.45
C HIS A 112 1.97 3.15 -17.03
N PHE A 113 3.06 2.63 -16.44
CA PHE A 113 4.40 2.89 -16.95
C PHE A 113 4.65 2.22 -18.29
N TYR A 114 4.19 0.98 -18.50
CA TYR A 114 4.28 0.29 -19.79
C TYR A 114 3.50 1.01 -20.88
N GLU A 115 2.30 1.47 -20.58
CA GLU A 115 1.47 2.25 -21.52
C GLU A 115 2.16 3.55 -21.95
N TYR A 116 2.83 4.23 -21.02
CA TYR A 116 3.62 5.41 -21.31
C TYR A 116 4.84 5.10 -22.19
N LEU A 117 5.58 4.03 -21.89
CA LEU A 117 6.78 3.65 -22.63
C LEU A 117 6.47 3.08 -24.02
N GLY A 118 5.29 2.51 -24.23
CA GLY A 118 4.93 1.81 -25.46
C GLY A 118 5.91 0.66 -25.77
N ALA A 119 6.44 0.62 -26.98
CA ALA A 119 7.41 -0.40 -27.40
C ALA A 119 8.67 -0.45 -26.51
N ARG A 120 9.07 0.67 -25.91
CA ARG A 120 10.24 0.76 -25.02
C ARG A 120 10.05 0.01 -23.70
N ALA A 121 8.84 -0.43 -23.34
CA ALA A 121 8.62 -1.32 -22.20
C ALA A 121 9.37 -2.67 -22.34
N ASN A 122 9.67 -3.07 -23.58
CA ASN A 122 10.44 -4.28 -23.88
C ASN A 122 11.95 -4.02 -24.05
N ALA A 123 12.39 -2.76 -23.92
CA ALA A 123 13.82 -2.43 -23.93
C ALA A 123 14.48 -2.79 -22.60
N PRO A 124 15.82 -2.99 -22.58
CA PRO A 124 16.57 -3.25 -21.37
C PRO A 124 16.34 -2.18 -20.28
N LEU A 125 16.12 -2.63 -19.04
CA LEU A 125 15.83 -1.76 -17.88
C LEU A 125 16.88 -0.65 -17.70
N ARG A 126 18.17 -0.96 -17.95
CA ARG A 126 19.30 -0.02 -17.83
C ARG A 126 19.20 1.19 -18.76
N LEU A 127 18.37 1.14 -19.81
CA LEU A 127 18.16 2.24 -20.74
C LEU A 127 17.10 3.25 -20.25
N ILE A 128 16.45 2.98 -19.15
CA ILE A 128 15.50 3.92 -18.53
C ILE A 128 16.28 5.01 -17.80
N THR A 129 16.00 6.24 -18.19
CA THR A 129 16.67 7.42 -17.67
C THR A 129 15.76 8.22 -16.73
N LYS A 130 16.36 9.13 -15.97
CA LYS A 130 15.60 10.10 -15.17
C LYS A 130 14.68 10.98 -16.03
N ALA A 131 15.04 11.23 -17.30
CA ALA A 131 14.21 11.96 -18.26
C ALA A 131 12.93 11.20 -18.59
N ASP A 132 13.01 9.87 -18.76
CA ASP A 132 11.84 9.01 -18.99
C ASP A 132 10.87 9.05 -17.80
N ILE A 133 11.40 9.00 -16.58
CA ILE A 133 10.59 9.10 -15.36
C ILE A 133 9.93 10.48 -15.24
N LYS A 134 10.65 11.57 -15.53
CA LYS A 134 10.05 12.92 -15.56
C LYS A 134 8.95 13.03 -16.62
N GLY A 135 9.16 12.47 -17.79
CA GLY A 135 8.16 12.42 -18.86
C GLY A 135 6.91 11.62 -18.45
N PHE A 136 7.10 10.48 -17.81
CA PHE A 136 6.00 9.70 -17.23
C PHE A 136 5.20 10.50 -16.20
N VAL A 137 5.88 11.17 -15.26
CA VAL A 137 5.23 12.03 -14.26
C VAL A 137 4.40 13.12 -14.94
N ALA A 138 4.95 13.82 -15.95
CA ALA A 138 4.25 14.86 -16.69
C ALA A 138 3.00 14.29 -17.38
N ALA A 139 3.12 13.20 -18.13
CA ALA A 139 2.00 12.55 -18.81
C ALA A 139 0.90 12.10 -17.83
N ARG A 140 1.29 11.53 -16.68
CA ARG A 140 0.32 11.10 -15.67
C ARG A 140 -0.39 12.29 -14.99
N ARG A 141 0.32 13.41 -14.78
CA ARG A 141 -0.27 14.64 -14.20
C ARG A 141 -1.40 15.23 -15.05
N GLU A 142 -1.38 15.05 -16.37
CA GLU A 142 -2.49 15.44 -17.25
C GLU A 142 -3.75 14.59 -17.03
N LEU A 143 -3.59 13.34 -16.57
CA LEU A 143 -4.70 12.40 -16.43
C LEU A 143 -5.23 12.31 -15.00
N VAL A 144 -4.35 12.43 -14.00
CA VAL A 144 -4.69 12.17 -12.60
C VAL A 144 -4.08 13.20 -11.65
N ARG A 145 -4.57 13.23 -10.40
CA ARG A 145 -4.08 14.13 -9.34
C ARG A 145 -2.71 13.70 -8.82
N GLN A 146 -1.98 14.65 -8.23
CA GLN A 146 -0.65 14.45 -7.64
C GLN A 146 -0.58 13.18 -6.75
N LYS A 147 -1.56 12.98 -5.87
CA LYS A 147 -1.59 11.83 -4.94
C LYS A 147 -1.60 10.47 -5.68
N THR A 148 -2.24 10.39 -6.84
CA THR A 148 -2.26 9.16 -7.65
C THR A 148 -0.90 8.95 -8.33
N VAL A 149 -0.31 10.00 -8.90
CA VAL A 149 1.04 9.94 -9.46
C VAL A 149 2.06 9.55 -8.39
N TYR A 150 1.90 10.07 -7.17
CA TYR A 150 2.76 9.71 -6.05
C TYR A 150 2.73 8.21 -5.74
N LYS A 151 1.54 7.59 -5.81
CA LYS A 151 1.39 6.14 -5.62
C LYS A 151 2.08 5.35 -6.74
N ASP A 152 1.86 5.72 -8.00
CA ASP A 152 2.50 5.09 -9.14
C ASP A 152 4.03 5.21 -9.00
N MET A 153 4.54 6.39 -8.70
CA MET A 153 5.96 6.66 -8.51
C MET A 153 6.58 5.92 -7.32
N SER A 154 5.84 5.76 -6.23
CA SER A 154 6.30 4.99 -5.08
C SER A 154 6.54 3.52 -5.43
N VAL A 155 5.66 2.93 -6.23
CA VAL A 155 5.82 1.55 -6.72
C VAL A 155 7.02 1.44 -7.67
N LEU A 156 7.11 2.33 -8.64
CA LEU A 156 8.22 2.33 -9.61
C LEU A 156 9.57 2.54 -8.91
N SER A 157 9.62 3.46 -7.95
CA SER A 157 10.83 3.69 -7.16
C SER A 157 11.27 2.44 -6.39
N GLN A 158 10.33 1.68 -5.83
CA GLN A 158 10.62 0.40 -5.17
C GLN A 158 11.11 -0.66 -6.18
N ALA A 159 10.49 -0.76 -7.35
CA ALA A 159 10.91 -1.72 -8.39
C ALA A 159 12.30 -1.41 -8.94
N PHE A 160 12.65 -0.13 -9.10
CA PHE A 160 13.99 0.28 -9.51
C PHE A 160 15.01 0.21 -8.38
N ALA A 161 14.61 0.38 -7.10
CA ALA A 161 15.49 0.13 -5.96
C ALA A 161 15.85 -1.36 -5.85
N ASP A 162 14.87 -2.24 -5.99
CA ASP A 162 15.07 -3.70 -6.07
C ASP A 162 16.04 -4.09 -7.22
N ALA A 163 15.99 -3.36 -8.35
CA ALA A 163 16.93 -3.55 -9.45
C ALA A 163 18.35 -3.08 -9.13
N VAL A 164 18.50 -2.02 -8.34
CA VAL A 164 19.81 -1.58 -7.84
C VAL A 164 20.37 -2.59 -6.84
N ASP A 165 19.54 -3.02 -5.89
CA ASP A 165 19.94 -4.01 -4.88
C ASP A 165 20.32 -5.37 -5.51
N SER A 166 19.71 -5.70 -6.66
CA SER A 166 20.02 -6.89 -7.47
C SER A 166 21.16 -6.69 -8.47
N GLU A 167 21.85 -5.55 -8.44
CA GLU A 167 22.94 -5.19 -9.35
C GLU A 167 22.58 -5.19 -10.86
N VAL A 168 21.29 -5.03 -11.18
CA VAL A 168 20.79 -4.96 -12.58
C VAL A 168 21.03 -3.58 -13.19
N ILE A 169 20.96 -2.54 -12.36
CA ILE A 169 21.25 -1.16 -12.71
C ILE A 169 22.06 -0.48 -11.60
N ASP A 170 22.86 0.52 -11.96
CA ASP A 170 23.75 1.19 -10.99
C ASP A 170 23.02 2.20 -10.11
N ARG A 171 21.91 2.75 -10.56
CA ARG A 171 21.17 3.81 -9.86
C ARG A 171 19.69 3.80 -10.18
N ASN A 172 18.90 4.19 -9.20
CA ASN A 172 17.46 4.31 -9.35
C ASN A 172 17.11 5.60 -10.15
N PRO A 173 16.50 5.49 -11.35
CA PRO A 173 16.15 6.66 -12.15
C PRO A 173 15.03 7.52 -11.55
N CYS A 174 14.27 6.97 -10.58
CA CYS A 174 13.23 7.70 -9.85
C CYS A 174 13.81 8.66 -8.79
N ALA A 175 15.07 8.48 -8.41
CA ALA A 175 15.68 9.25 -7.32
C ALA A 175 15.69 10.77 -7.64
N GLY A 176 15.17 11.56 -6.70
CA GLY A 176 15.10 13.01 -6.83
C GLY A 176 14.21 13.54 -7.97
N VAL A 177 13.24 12.74 -8.43
CA VAL A 177 12.18 13.22 -9.32
C VAL A 177 11.06 13.81 -8.47
N SER A 178 10.81 15.11 -8.63
CA SER A 178 9.69 15.79 -7.99
C SER A 178 8.40 15.61 -8.77
N ILE A 179 7.28 15.52 -8.04
CA ILE A 179 5.94 15.46 -8.62
C ILE A 179 5.30 16.84 -8.42
N PRO A 180 4.92 17.54 -9.49
CA PRO A 180 4.29 18.85 -9.37
C PRO A 180 3.04 18.82 -8.48
N PRO A 181 2.82 19.84 -7.63
CA PRO A 181 1.64 19.91 -6.78
C PRO A 181 0.35 20.00 -7.60
N ASP A 182 -0.77 19.70 -6.96
CA ASP A 182 -2.08 19.98 -7.54
C ASP A 182 -2.27 21.50 -7.70
N ARG A 183 -2.86 21.92 -8.82
CA ARG A 183 -3.17 23.33 -9.08
C ARG A 183 -4.25 23.82 -8.10
N ALA A 184 -4.38 25.11 -7.94
CA ALA A 184 -5.46 25.71 -7.18
C ALA A 184 -6.82 25.21 -7.70
N GLY A 185 -7.72 24.81 -6.82
CA GLY A 185 -9.02 24.22 -7.15
C GLY A 185 -9.00 22.71 -7.51
N GLU A 186 -7.84 22.09 -7.69
CA GLU A 186 -7.75 20.64 -7.93
C GLU A 186 -7.84 19.80 -6.64
N LYS A 187 -7.55 20.41 -5.49
CA LYS A 187 -7.66 19.71 -4.19
C LYS A 187 -9.12 19.42 -3.89
N LEU A 188 -9.47 18.14 -3.77
CA LEU A 188 -10.76 17.74 -3.25
C LEU A 188 -10.73 17.86 -1.74
N HIS A 189 -11.49 18.80 -1.21
CA HIS A 189 -11.77 18.86 0.22
C HIS A 189 -12.82 17.80 0.55
N LYS A 190 -12.44 16.82 1.37
CA LYS A 190 -13.39 15.88 1.92
C LYS A 190 -14.11 16.55 3.09
N GLU A 191 -15.44 16.40 3.10
CA GLU A 191 -16.32 17.01 4.10
C GLU A 191 -16.82 15.94 5.06
N ALA A 192 -17.10 16.35 6.30
CA ALA A 192 -17.89 15.58 7.24
C ALA A 192 -19.38 15.67 6.86
N PHE A 193 -20.17 14.70 7.30
CA PHE A 193 -21.62 14.83 7.27
C PHE A 193 -22.11 15.73 8.40
N THR A 194 -23.19 16.45 8.18
CA THR A 194 -23.97 17.06 9.27
C THR A 194 -24.78 15.97 9.99
N MET A 195 -25.26 16.25 11.19
CA MET A 195 -26.14 15.31 11.91
C MET A 195 -27.46 15.10 11.19
N ASP A 196 -27.97 16.13 10.52
CA ASP A 196 -29.23 16.02 9.74
C ASP A 196 -29.04 15.15 8.50
N GLU A 197 -27.88 15.20 7.84
CA GLU A 197 -27.55 14.27 6.76
C GLU A 197 -27.42 12.83 7.25
N ILE A 198 -26.82 12.59 8.43
CA ILE A 198 -26.75 11.24 9.04
C ILE A 198 -28.18 10.72 9.33
N ARG A 199 -29.03 11.54 9.96
CA ARG A 199 -30.42 11.18 10.25
C ARG A 199 -31.20 10.90 8.95
N TYR A 200 -31.07 11.78 7.96
CA TYR A 200 -31.69 11.62 6.66
C TYR A 200 -31.29 10.30 5.98
N MET A 201 -30.00 9.95 5.98
CA MET A 201 -29.53 8.68 5.42
C MET A 201 -30.12 7.46 6.15
N ILE A 202 -30.26 7.55 7.48
CA ILE A 202 -30.86 6.48 8.29
C ILE A 202 -32.35 6.31 7.98
N GLU A 203 -33.05 7.39 7.69
CA GLU A 203 -34.52 7.39 7.43
C GLU A 203 -34.88 7.03 5.98
N HIS A 204 -34.02 7.43 4.99
CA HIS A 204 -34.42 7.41 3.58
C HIS A 204 -33.59 6.48 2.70
N PHE A 205 -32.45 5.96 3.19
CA PHE A 205 -31.67 5.01 2.41
C PHE A 205 -32.26 3.59 2.49
N PRO A 206 -31.99 2.73 1.50
CA PRO A 206 -32.39 1.33 1.57
C PRO A 206 -32.00 0.70 2.92
N PRO A 207 -32.82 -0.21 3.49
CA PRO A 207 -32.65 -0.70 4.89
C PRO A 207 -31.24 -1.17 5.24
N LEU A 208 -30.57 -1.90 4.36
CA LEU A 208 -29.20 -2.36 4.61
C LEU A 208 -28.18 -1.20 4.65
N TRP A 209 -28.38 -0.17 3.82
CA TRP A 209 -27.51 1.01 3.85
C TRP A 209 -27.80 1.91 5.04
N SER A 210 -29.07 2.05 5.43
CA SER A 210 -29.49 2.70 6.67
C SER A 210 -28.83 2.05 7.89
N SER A 211 -28.93 0.73 7.98
CA SER A 211 -28.26 -0.08 9.01
C SER A 211 -26.73 0.12 9.01
N ALA A 212 -26.08 0.07 7.84
CA ALA A 212 -24.63 0.25 7.73
C ALA A 212 -24.17 1.67 8.15
N VAL A 213 -24.94 2.70 7.80
CA VAL A 213 -24.68 4.09 8.24
C VAL A 213 -24.81 4.19 9.75
N ARG A 214 -25.89 3.64 10.31
CA ARG A 214 -26.13 3.62 11.77
C ARG A 214 -24.99 2.89 12.49
N CYS A 215 -24.67 1.66 12.09
CA CYS A 215 -23.57 0.90 12.70
C CYS A 215 -22.25 1.66 12.64
N SER A 216 -21.92 2.26 11.48
CA SER A 216 -20.67 3.03 11.35
C SER A 216 -20.66 4.25 12.28
N PHE A 217 -21.74 5.01 12.34
CA PHE A 217 -21.82 6.18 13.19
C PHE A 217 -21.75 5.82 14.68
N GLU A 218 -22.49 4.82 15.09
CA GLU A 218 -22.56 4.35 16.49
C GLU A 218 -21.27 3.67 16.96
N THR A 219 -20.49 3.12 16.03
CA THR A 219 -19.14 2.62 16.31
C THR A 219 -18.05 3.65 15.99
N PHE A 220 -18.37 4.94 16.16
CA PHE A 220 -17.46 6.07 16.02
C PHE A 220 -16.76 6.18 14.67
N GLY A 221 -17.48 5.85 13.59
CA GLY A 221 -17.01 6.03 12.21
C GLY A 221 -16.12 4.91 11.71
N GLN A 222 -16.40 3.67 12.05
CA GLN A 222 -15.64 2.54 11.53
C GLN A 222 -15.74 2.43 10.01
N ARG A 223 -14.71 1.85 9.40
CA ARG A 223 -14.58 1.80 7.92
C ARG A 223 -15.66 0.92 7.30
N LEU A 224 -16.08 1.25 6.08
CA LEU A 224 -17.11 0.46 5.37
C LEU A 224 -16.80 -1.03 5.38
N GLY A 225 -15.57 -1.43 5.06
CA GLY A 225 -15.19 -2.84 5.04
C GLY A 225 -15.30 -3.54 6.39
N ASP A 226 -15.09 -2.83 7.50
CA ASP A 226 -15.25 -3.38 8.86
C ASP A 226 -16.75 -3.50 9.20
N ILE A 227 -17.56 -2.48 8.87
CA ILE A 227 -19.02 -2.48 9.07
C ILE A 227 -19.72 -3.57 8.26
N LEU A 228 -19.30 -3.80 7.00
CA LEU A 228 -19.92 -4.84 6.18
C LEU A 228 -19.59 -6.26 6.65
N ARG A 229 -18.53 -6.42 7.46
CA ARG A 229 -18.15 -7.69 8.08
C ARG A 229 -18.66 -7.87 9.51
N LEU A 230 -19.44 -6.90 10.02
CA LEU A 230 -20.04 -7.06 11.35
C LEU A 230 -20.92 -8.29 11.39
N ASN A 231 -20.72 -9.08 12.45
CA ASN A 231 -21.43 -10.31 12.73
C ASN A 231 -22.12 -10.20 14.09
N TRP A 232 -23.27 -10.81 14.23
CA TRP A 232 -24.00 -10.79 15.50
C TRP A 232 -23.24 -11.40 16.65
N SER A 233 -22.36 -12.37 16.41
CA SER A 233 -21.46 -12.95 17.42
C SER A 233 -20.48 -11.95 18.04
N GLN A 234 -20.31 -10.78 17.44
CA GLN A 234 -19.43 -9.70 17.90
C GLN A 234 -20.11 -8.74 18.87
N PHE A 235 -21.44 -8.89 19.10
CA PHE A 235 -22.20 -8.05 20.02
C PHE A 235 -22.23 -8.72 21.41
N ASP A 236 -21.50 -8.15 22.34
CA ASP A 236 -21.58 -8.51 23.75
C ASP A 236 -22.75 -7.74 24.38
N TRP A 237 -23.87 -8.43 24.52
CA TRP A 237 -25.12 -7.83 25.02
C TRP A 237 -25.05 -7.50 26.52
N GLU A 238 -24.28 -8.27 27.28
CA GLU A 238 -24.11 -8.07 28.73
C GLU A 238 -23.24 -6.85 29.00
N ARG A 239 -22.09 -6.75 28.32
CA ARG A 239 -21.15 -5.63 28.49
C ARG A 239 -21.54 -4.41 27.66
N ARG A 240 -22.49 -4.57 26.73
CA ARG A 240 -22.91 -3.55 25.78
C ARG A 240 -21.76 -3.02 24.92
N VAL A 241 -21.02 -3.95 24.34
CA VAL A 241 -19.85 -3.66 23.49
C VAL A 241 -19.96 -4.42 22.19
N VAL A 242 -19.57 -3.77 21.06
CA VAL A 242 -19.31 -4.45 19.80
C VAL A 242 -17.82 -4.67 19.67
N ARG A 243 -17.38 -5.94 19.66
CA ARG A 243 -15.98 -6.32 19.60
C ARG A 243 -15.61 -6.92 18.25
N PHE A 244 -14.67 -6.30 17.54
CA PHE A 244 -14.23 -6.77 16.24
C PHE A 244 -12.78 -6.41 15.95
N GLU A 245 -12.17 -7.16 15.04
CA GLU A 245 -10.84 -6.87 14.49
C GLU A 245 -10.96 -6.06 13.21
N THR A 246 -10.20 -4.97 13.11
CA THR A 246 -10.20 -4.13 11.91
C THR A 246 -9.44 -4.78 10.76
N GLY A 247 -10.06 -4.93 9.60
CA GLY A 247 -9.49 -5.63 8.45
C GLY A 247 -8.24 -4.97 7.85
N LYS A 248 -7.99 -3.67 8.12
CA LYS A 248 -6.82 -2.96 7.57
C LYS A 248 -5.57 -3.06 8.44
N THR A 249 -5.72 -3.07 9.75
CA THR A 249 -4.60 -2.96 10.70
C THR A 249 -4.51 -4.14 11.66
N GLY A 250 -5.47 -5.05 11.67
CA GLY A 250 -5.54 -6.15 12.61
C GLY A 250 -5.75 -5.72 14.06
N ARG A 251 -6.18 -4.45 14.28
CA ARG A 251 -6.41 -3.94 15.62
C ARG A 251 -7.76 -4.39 16.14
N TRP A 252 -7.79 -4.93 17.34
CA TRP A 252 -9.02 -5.19 18.08
C TRP A 252 -9.63 -3.89 18.58
N MET A 253 -10.95 -3.75 18.41
CA MET A 253 -11.74 -2.61 18.82
C MET A 253 -12.88 -3.09 19.72
N ASP A 254 -13.00 -2.49 20.88
CA ASP A 254 -14.13 -2.66 21.80
C ASP A 254 -14.96 -1.37 21.76
N GLN A 255 -16.07 -1.38 21.03
CA GLN A 255 -16.90 -0.20 20.80
C GLN A 255 -18.10 -0.20 21.75
N PRO A 256 -18.18 0.72 22.70
CA PRO A 256 -19.30 0.78 23.64
C PRO A 256 -20.60 1.12 22.87
N MET A 257 -21.65 0.38 23.17
CA MET A 257 -22.98 0.66 22.64
C MET A 257 -23.69 1.70 23.52
N ARG A 258 -24.02 2.85 22.91
CA ARG A 258 -24.91 3.83 23.53
C ARG A 258 -26.31 3.23 23.64
N GLU A 259 -27.12 3.67 24.60
CA GLU A 259 -28.45 3.10 24.87
C GLU A 259 -29.31 2.96 23.62
N GLY A 260 -29.45 4.02 22.83
CA GLY A 260 -30.25 3.98 21.60
C GLY A 260 -29.74 3.00 20.55
N PHE A 261 -28.41 2.82 20.46
CA PHE A 261 -27.84 1.83 19.55
C PHE A 261 -28.03 0.41 20.09
N TYR A 262 -27.86 0.20 21.38
CA TYR A 262 -28.10 -1.09 22.03
C TYR A 262 -29.55 -1.57 21.80
N GLN A 263 -30.53 -0.72 22.05
CA GLN A 263 -31.95 -1.06 21.86
C GLN A 263 -32.28 -1.36 20.41
N TRP A 264 -31.76 -0.55 19.47
CA TRP A 264 -31.93 -0.79 18.04
C TRP A 264 -31.28 -2.11 17.59
N ALA A 265 -30.05 -2.36 18.03
CA ALA A 265 -29.31 -3.57 17.66
C ALA A 265 -29.98 -4.82 18.21
N LEU A 266 -30.44 -4.77 19.49
CA LEU A 266 -31.14 -5.87 20.12
C LEU A 266 -32.49 -6.17 19.43
N ALA A 267 -33.23 -5.14 19.06
CA ALA A 267 -34.49 -5.30 18.29
C ALA A 267 -34.21 -5.91 16.90
N SER A 268 -33.20 -5.41 16.18
CA SER A 268 -32.81 -5.93 14.88
C SER A 268 -32.32 -7.38 14.94
N TRP A 269 -31.60 -7.76 15.99
CA TRP A 269 -31.14 -9.13 16.21
C TRP A 269 -32.30 -10.08 16.48
N LYS A 270 -33.29 -9.67 17.29
CA LYS A 270 -34.51 -10.41 17.53
C LYS A 270 -35.35 -10.58 16.27
N GLU A 271 -35.53 -9.49 15.51
CA GLU A 271 -36.24 -9.52 14.22
C GLU A 271 -35.60 -10.47 13.21
N ALA A 272 -34.25 -10.58 13.24
CA ALA A 272 -33.50 -11.53 12.42
C ALA A 272 -33.60 -12.99 12.88
N GLY A 273 -34.29 -13.29 13.99
CA GLY A 273 -34.44 -14.62 14.55
C GLY A 273 -33.30 -15.04 15.49
N GLU A 274 -32.67 -14.07 16.14
CA GLU A 274 -31.60 -14.24 17.15
C GLU A 274 -30.40 -15.10 16.64
N PRO A 275 -29.86 -14.83 15.46
CA PRO A 275 -28.78 -15.64 14.91
C PRO A 275 -27.52 -15.55 15.78
N ALA A 276 -26.91 -16.69 16.07
CA ALA A 276 -25.69 -16.77 16.85
C ALA A 276 -24.46 -16.27 16.06
N ASP A 277 -24.43 -16.57 14.76
CA ASP A 277 -23.32 -16.25 13.87
C ASP A 277 -23.85 -15.93 12.46
N ALA A 278 -24.19 -14.66 12.21
CA ALA A 278 -24.62 -14.19 10.91
C ALA A 278 -24.14 -12.75 10.67
N LEU A 279 -23.78 -12.47 9.42
CA LEU A 279 -23.39 -11.13 8.98
C LEU A 279 -24.62 -10.21 8.90
N LEU A 280 -24.51 -9.02 9.48
CA LEU A 280 -25.57 -8.00 9.41
C LEU A 280 -25.78 -7.50 7.97
N HIS A 281 -24.73 -7.42 7.19
CA HIS A 281 -24.72 -6.76 5.88
C HIS A 281 -24.22 -7.68 4.76
N ALA A 282 -24.50 -8.99 4.84
CA ALA A 282 -24.02 -9.98 3.86
C ALA A 282 -24.25 -9.58 2.38
N PRO A 283 -25.44 -9.09 1.97
CA PRO A 283 -25.67 -8.66 0.58
C PRO A 283 -24.80 -7.48 0.15
N LEU A 284 -24.50 -6.53 1.05
CA LEU A 284 -23.61 -5.40 0.77
C LEU A 284 -22.14 -5.84 0.72
N LEU A 285 -21.75 -6.79 1.56
CA LEU A 285 -20.41 -7.37 1.54
C LEU A 285 -20.13 -8.09 0.23
N ALA A 286 -21.13 -8.80 -0.31
CA ALA A 286 -21.04 -9.50 -1.60
C ALA A 286 -20.78 -8.57 -2.80
N LEU A 287 -21.05 -7.26 -2.67
CA LEU A 287 -20.72 -6.28 -3.71
C LEU A 287 -19.21 -6.00 -3.83
N GLY A 288 -18.40 -6.40 -2.86
CA GLY A 288 -16.97 -6.12 -2.84
C GLY A 288 -16.66 -4.63 -3.02
N ASP A 289 -15.77 -4.31 -3.97
CA ASP A 289 -15.42 -2.92 -4.30
C ASP A 289 -16.61 -2.09 -4.80
N GLY A 290 -17.66 -2.72 -5.31
CA GLY A 290 -18.90 -2.07 -5.76
C GLY A 290 -19.69 -1.40 -4.63
N ALA A 291 -19.55 -1.84 -3.38
CA ALA A 291 -20.26 -1.26 -2.24
C ALA A 291 -19.95 0.24 -2.06
N SER A 292 -18.67 0.62 -2.13
CA SER A 292 -18.30 2.05 -2.05
C SER A 292 -18.85 2.88 -3.20
N TYR A 293 -18.93 2.30 -4.40
CA TYR A 293 -19.54 2.96 -5.57
C TYR A 293 -21.06 3.14 -5.39
N GLN A 294 -21.78 2.09 -4.93
CA GLN A 294 -23.22 2.18 -4.66
C GLN A 294 -23.54 3.23 -3.61
N PHE A 295 -22.81 3.27 -2.50
CA PHE A 295 -23.00 4.31 -1.50
C PHE A 295 -22.82 5.71 -2.09
N GLY A 296 -21.77 5.90 -2.91
CA GLY A 296 -21.55 7.16 -3.62
C GLY A 296 -22.66 7.50 -4.63
N LEU A 297 -23.34 6.51 -5.20
CA LEU A 297 -24.52 6.71 -6.05
C LEU A 297 -25.70 7.20 -5.22
N LEU A 298 -25.98 6.56 -4.07
CA LEU A 298 -27.03 6.98 -3.15
C LEU A 298 -26.85 8.43 -2.70
N LEU A 299 -25.63 8.81 -2.30
CA LEU A 299 -25.36 10.22 -1.95
C LEU A 299 -25.73 11.18 -3.09
N ARG A 300 -25.38 10.85 -4.31
CA ARG A 300 -25.71 11.69 -5.47
C ARG A 300 -27.19 11.74 -5.76
N THR A 301 -27.88 10.60 -5.70
CA THR A 301 -29.33 10.50 -5.94
C THR A 301 -30.13 11.33 -4.93
N HIS A 302 -29.66 11.37 -3.68
CA HIS A 302 -30.29 12.13 -2.61
C HIS A 302 -29.72 13.55 -2.42
N GLY A 303 -28.85 14.03 -3.34
CA GLY A 303 -28.30 15.38 -3.30
C GLY A 303 -27.34 15.66 -2.14
N ILE A 304 -26.77 14.61 -1.53
CA ILE A 304 -25.88 14.76 -0.38
C ILE A 304 -24.43 14.96 -0.86
N GLY A 305 -23.80 16.06 -0.43
CA GLY A 305 -22.45 16.47 -0.80
C GLY A 305 -22.36 17.10 -2.19
N VAL A 306 -21.20 17.68 -2.49
CA VAL A 306 -20.91 18.39 -3.74
C VAL A 306 -20.12 17.49 -4.68
N VAL A 307 -20.54 17.42 -5.94
CA VAL A 307 -19.82 16.65 -6.98
C VAL A 307 -18.78 17.55 -7.66
N HIS A 308 -17.52 17.21 -7.49
CA HIS A 308 -16.38 17.87 -8.12
C HIS A 308 -15.96 17.14 -9.40
N GLY A 309 -15.53 17.91 -10.39
CA GLY A 309 -15.07 17.43 -11.70
C GLY A 309 -16.04 17.81 -12.82
N ALA A 310 -15.51 18.26 -13.95
CA ALA A 310 -16.30 18.69 -15.10
C ALA A 310 -17.01 17.50 -15.78
N ALA A 311 -18.22 17.70 -16.28
CA ALA A 311 -18.87 16.78 -17.19
C ALA A 311 -18.02 16.74 -18.49
N GLY A 312 -17.55 15.55 -18.90
CA GLY A 312 -16.68 15.38 -20.06
C GLY A 312 -15.17 15.57 -19.80
N GLY A 313 -14.76 15.90 -18.57
CA GLY A 313 -13.36 15.98 -18.21
C GLY A 313 -12.69 14.59 -18.11
N ARG A 314 -11.38 14.53 -18.39
CA ARG A 314 -10.59 13.27 -18.27
C ARG A 314 -10.49 12.73 -16.84
N ARG A 315 -10.81 13.55 -15.83
CA ARG A 315 -10.76 13.18 -14.41
C ARG A 315 -12.12 12.69 -13.91
N ARG A 316 -12.08 11.62 -13.10
CA ARG A 316 -13.29 11.04 -12.50
C ARG A 316 -14.02 12.06 -11.64
N ARG A 317 -15.34 12.17 -11.82
CA ARG A 317 -16.22 12.94 -10.94
C ARG A 317 -16.21 12.31 -9.53
N MET A 318 -16.01 13.14 -8.52
CA MET A 318 -15.93 12.69 -7.13
C MET A 318 -16.86 13.54 -6.25
N ASN A 319 -17.60 12.89 -5.34
CA ASN A 319 -18.36 13.58 -4.32
C ASN A 319 -17.44 14.06 -3.19
N SER A 320 -17.71 15.25 -2.62
CA SER A 320 -17.02 15.77 -1.42
C SER A 320 -17.16 14.83 -0.22
N LYS A 321 -18.26 14.06 -0.16
CA LYS A 321 -18.58 13.08 0.88
C LYS A 321 -18.52 11.64 0.38
N SER A 322 -18.30 10.71 1.28
CA SER A 322 -18.25 9.26 1.03
C SER A 322 -18.57 8.55 2.35
N PHE A 323 -18.75 7.23 2.35
CA PHE A 323 -18.96 6.48 3.59
C PHE A 323 -17.88 6.81 4.65
N HIS A 324 -16.65 6.99 4.22
CA HIS A 324 -15.54 7.38 5.10
C HIS A 324 -15.71 8.77 5.74
N SER A 325 -16.62 9.61 5.24
CA SER A 325 -16.94 10.90 5.85
C SER A 325 -17.67 10.74 7.19
N ILE A 326 -18.33 9.60 7.46
CA ILE A 326 -18.93 9.28 8.77
C ILE A 326 -17.83 9.29 9.86
N ARG A 327 -16.63 8.79 9.52
CA ARG A 327 -15.48 8.81 10.43
C ARG A 327 -15.00 10.24 10.73
N ALA A 328 -15.00 11.11 9.74
CA ALA A 328 -14.69 12.53 9.95
C ALA A 328 -15.74 13.21 10.81
N THR A 329 -17.04 12.88 10.62
CA THR A 329 -18.13 13.37 11.46
C THR A 329 -17.94 12.92 12.91
N ALA A 330 -17.73 11.64 13.17
CA ALA A 330 -17.53 11.12 14.52
C ALA A 330 -16.32 11.75 15.22
N ALA A 331 -15.16 11.80 14.53
CA ALA A 331 -13.95 12.42 15.09
C ALA A 331 -14.16 13.91 15.43
N THR A 332 -14.83 14.65 14.55
CA THR A 332 -15.12 16.08 14.75
C THR A 332 -16.08 16.30 15.93
N LEU A 333 -17.13 15.48 16.04
CA LEU A 333 -18.10 15.56 17.13
C LEU A 333 -17.48 15.21 18.49
N LEU A 334 -16.65 14.15 18.57
CA LEU A 334 -15.93 13.80 19.78
C LEU A 334 -15.05 14.94 20.27
N GLN A 335 -14.33 15.58 19.36
CA GLN A 335 -13.50 16.74 19.71
C GLN A 335 -14.36 17.93 20.15
N ALA A 336 -15.44 18.24 19.45
CA ALA A 336 -16.35 19.33 19.80
C ALA A 336 -17.02 19.13 21.15
N SER A 337 -17.21 17.88 21.57
CA SER A 337 -17.77 17.51 22.87
C SER A 337 -16.74 17.52 24.02
N GLY A 338 -15.51 18.01 23.77
CA GLY A 338 -14.46 18.10 24.79
C GLY A 338 -13.81 16.75 25.16
N VAL A 339 -14.06 15.69 24.37
CA VAL A 339 -13.38 14.40 24.58
C VAL A 339 -11.89 14.56 24.29
N SER A 340 -11.04 14.06 25.21
CA SER A 340 -9.60 14.16 25.03
C SER A 340 -9.17 13.47 23.72
N GLN A 341 -8.14 14.03 23.08
CA GLN A 341 -7.64 13.51 21.81
C GLN A 341 -7.26 12.02 21.88
N GLY A 342 -6.64 11.59 22.99
CA GLY A 342 -6.26 10.19 23.19
C GLY A 342 -7.47 9.26 23.18
N LEU A 343 -8.53 9.62 23.94
CA LEU A 343 -9.76 8.83 24.00
C LEU A 343 -10.52 8.85 22.66
N ALA A 344 -10.57 10.01 21.98
CA ALA A 344 -11.19 10.11 20.67
C ALA A 344 -10.43 9.25 19.63
N MET A 345 -9.09 9.21 19.68
CA MET A 345 -8.27 8.35 18.85
C MET A 345 -8.54 6.86 19.12
N GLU A 346 -8.71 6.47 20.37
CA GLU A 346 -9.04 5.10 20.76
C GLU A 346 -10.39 4.68 20.19
N LEU A 347 -11.45 5.46 20.42
CA LEU A 347 -12.80 5.21 19.92
C LEU A 347 -12.85 5.13 18.39
N VAL A 348 -12.23 6.07 17.71
CA VAL A 348 -12.19 6.10 16.25
C VAL A 348 -11.24 5.04 15.67
N GLY A 349 -10.23 4.59 16.42
CA GLY A 349 -9.18 3.67 15.95
C GLY A 349 -8.17 4.37 15.06
N HIS A 350 -7.55 5.47 15.55
CA HIS A 350 -6.44 6.16 14.90
C HIS A 350 -5.12 5.88 15.63
N ASP A 351 -4.10 5.47 14.87
CA ASP A 351 -2.81 5.08 15.44
C ASP A 351 -1.88 6.28 15.73
N SER A 352 -2.21 7.47 15.23
CA SER A 352 -1.40 8.66 15.47
C SER A 352 -2.24 9.95 15.47
N SER A 353 -1.76 10.94 16.23
CA SER A 353 -2.30 12.30 16.27
C SER A 353 -2.30 12.97 14.89
N ALA A 354 -1.26 12.76 14.09
CA ALA A 354 -1.18 13.29 12.73
C ALA A 354 -2.28 12.71 11.81
N VAL A 355 -2.60 11.40 11.95
CA VAL A 355 -3.72 10.79 11.25
C VAL A 355 -5.04 11.33 11.76
N HIS A 356 -5.20 11.44 13.08
CA HIS A 356 -6.44 11.92 13.71
C HIS A 356 -6.79 13.34 13.25
N SER A 357 -5.84 14.27 13.27
CA SER A 357 -6.04 15.67 12.85
C SER A 357 -6.53 15.82 11.40
N VAL A 358 -6.19 14.90 10.53
CA VAL A 358 -6.70 14.91 9.13
C VAL A 358 -8.22 14.74 9.06
N TYR A 359 -8.83 14.10 10.07
CA TYR A 359 -10.28 13.85 10.10
C TYR A 359 -11.08 14.95 10.78
N ILE A 360 -10.45 15.82 11.56
CA ILE A 360 -11.14 16.92 12.22
C ILE A 360 -11.59 17.95 11.18
N ARG A 361 -12.86 18.28 11.20
CA ARG A 361 -13.52 19.22 10.26
C ARG A 361 -14.44 20.17 11.02
N PRO A 362 -13.88 21.15 11.77
CA PRO A 362 -14.69 22.10 12.50
C PRO A 362 -15.66 22.82 11.57
N SER A 363 -16.90 23.02 12.01
CA SER A 363 -17.85 23.89 11.31
C SER A 363 -17.48 25.35 11.50
N ALA A 364 -18.05 26.22 10.62
CA ALA A 364 -17.88 27.67 10.78
C ALA A 364 -18.40 28.17 12.13
N GLU A 365 -19.47 27.55 12.64
CA GLU A 365 -20.05 27.87 13.96
C GLU A 365 -19.09 27.47 15.09
N GLN A 366 -18.52 26.27 15.04
CA GLN A 366 -17.50 25.82 16.01
C GLN A 366 -16.26 26.72 16.01
N LEU A 367 -15.81 27.17 14.82
CA LEU A 367 -14.70 28.11 14.71
C LEU A 367 -15.06 29.48 15.29
N ARG A 368 -16.30 29.95 15.06
CA ARG A 368 -16.79 31.22 15.63
C ARG A 368 -16.88 31.13 17.15
N SER A 369 -17.50 30.10 17.68
CA SER A 369 -17.60 29.88 19.14
C SER A 369 -16.23 29.81 19.80
N ALA A 370 -15.27 29.15 19.17
CA ALA A 370 -13.91 29.11 19.65
C ALA A 370 -13.24 30.50 19.59
N ALA A 371 -13.48 31.28 18.55
CA ALA A 371 -12.95 32.65 18.46
C ALA A 371 -13.57 33.58 19.52
N GLU A 372 -14.86 33.43 19.81
CA GLU A 372 -15.56 34.20 20.84
C GLU A 372 -15.11 33.86 22.27
N SER A 373 -14.39 32.75 22.48
CA SER A 373 -13.78 32.43 23.77
C SER A 373 -12.53 33.27 24.11
N LEU A 374 -11.98 33.99 23.14
CA LEU A 374 -10.87 34.89 23.38
C LEU A 374 -11.39 36.20 24.09
N PRO A 375 -10.62 36.71 25.06
CA PRO A 375 -11.00 37.97 25.69
C PRO A 375 -10.99 39.13 24.67
N GLU A 376 -11.94 40.03 24.79
CA GLU A 376 -11.94 41.25 24.00
C GLU A 376 -10.73 42.12 24.32
N LEU A 377 -10.13 42.71 23.30
CA LEU A 377 -8.94 43.56 23.47
C LEU A 377 -9.29 44.93 23.98
N LEU A 378 -10.48 45.41 23.71
CA LEU A 378 -11.02 46.69 24.15
C LEU A 378 -12.49 46.54 24.54
N PRO A 379 -12.97 47.22 25.58
CA PRO A 379 -14.38 47.22 25.96
C PRO A 379 -15.27 47.92 24.93
#